data_aa82e8fd128c67567f0463003ab09d3d
#
_entry.id   aa82e8fd128c67567f0463003ab09d3d
#
_cell.length_a   1.000
_cell.length_b   1.000
_cell.length_c   1.000
_cell.angle_alpha   90.00
_cell.angle_beta   90.00
_cell.angle_gamma   90.00
#
_symmetry.space_group_name_H-M   'P 1'
#
loop_
_entity.id
_entity.type
_entity.pdbx_description
1 polymer ?
#
loop_
_entity_poly.entity_id
_entity_poly.type
_entity_poly.pdbx_seq_one_letter_code
_entity_poly.pdbx_strand_id
1 'polypeptide(L)'
;DSSTSRGLGDVYKRQLTKKELIGHLRFEPEYLMFQPDNKRGGIVKMMEYLGADIKNVVVFGDDYNDMDMFCKDWFSIAMGNGCQDLKDMASYVTDTNVNDGIKKACEHFEWI
;
A
#
# COMPACT_ATOMS: atom_id res chain seq x y z
N ASP A 1 -4.90 13.45 1.37
CA ASP A 1 -3.79 14.14 0.75
C ASP A 1 -2.87 14.75 1.79
N SER A 2 -1.62 14.36 1.76
CA SER A 2 -0.63 14.80 2.74
C SER A 2 -0.29 16.29 2.66
N SER A 3 -0.62 16.93 1.55
CA SER A 3 -0.36 18.36 1.35
C SER A 3 -1.45 19.23 1.92
N THR A 4 -2.57 18.66 2.34
CA THR A 4 -3.71 19.38 2.77
C THR A 4 -3.51 19.99 4.11
N SER A 5 -3.11 20.96 4.49
CA SER A 5 -3.11 21.69 5.74
C SER A 5 -2.16 21.13 6.79
N ARG A 6 -1.09 21.84 6.98
CA ARG A 6 -0.11 21.54 8.01
C ARG A 6 -0.67 21.57 9.42
N GLY A 7 -1.50 22.57 9.74
CA GLY A 7 -2.06 22.70 11.08
C GLY A 7 -2.98 21.55 11.44
N LEU A 8 -3.81 21.16 10.50
CA LEU A 8 -4.73 20.05 10.69
C LEU A 8 -3.98 18.72 10.79
N GLY A 9 -2.95 18.54 9.98
CA GLY A 9 -2.12 17.36 10.03
C GLY A 9 -1.41 17.19 11.37
N ASP A 10 -0.92 18.25 11.96
CA ASP A 10 -0.25 18.21 13.25
C ASP A 10 -1.20 17.85 14.38
N VAL A 11 -2.41 18.41 14.37
CA VAL A 11 -3.44 18.08 15.34
C VAL A 11 -3.83 16.59 15.21
N TYR A 12 -4.00 16.14 14.00
CA TYR A 12 -4.35 14.75 13.72
C TYR A 12 -3.27 13.78 14.19
N LYS A 13 -2.02 14.09 13.92
CA LYS A 13 -0.89 13.28 14.38
C LYS A 13 -0.83 13.18 15.90
N ARG A 14 -1.08 14.27 16.60
CA ARG A 14 -1.10 14.26 18.06
C ARG A 14 -2.22 13.41 18.63
N GLN A 15 -3.38 13.44 18.00
CA GLN A 15 -4.50 12.59 18.41
C GLN A 15 -4.19 11.13 18.19
N LEU A 16 -3.58 10.79 17.07
CA LEU A 16 -3.22 9.40 16.75
C LEU A 16 -2.15 8.85 17.69
N THR A 17 -1.16 9.67 18.07
CA THR A 17 -0.11 9.22 18.98
C THR A 17 -0.59 9.04 20.42
N LYS A 18 -1.68 9.67 20.80
CA LYS A 18 -2.28 9.48 22.12
C LYS A 18 -3.23 8.30 22.20
N LYS A 19 -3.75 7.85 21.06
CA LYS A 19 -4.67 6.73 20.96
C LYS A 19 -3.91 5.50 20.50
N GLU A 20 -4.61 4.51 20.01
CA GLU A 20 -3.99 3.36 19.38
C GLU A 20 -3.36 3.76 18.05
N LEU A 21 -2.08 3.48 17.89
CA LEU A 21 -1.42 3.68 16.63
C LEU A 21 -1.80 2.57 15.69
N ILE A 22 -2.47 2.93 14.61
CA ILE A 22 -2.78 2.00 13.52
C ILE A 22 -1.84 2.38 12.37
N GLY A 23 -0.82 1.56 12.16
CA GLY A 23 0.18 1.85 11.14
C GLY A 23 1.58 1.79 11.70
N HIS A 24 2.49 2.43 11.02
CA HIS A 24 3.90 2.44 11.44
C HIS A 24 4.46 3.84 11.52
N LEU A 25 5.46 4.00 12.37
CA LEU A 25 6.20 5.23 12.52
C LEU A 25 7.48 5.16 11.69
N ARG A 26 7.76 6.22 10.96
CA ARG A 26 8.98 6.36 10.19
C ARG A 26 9.75 7.58 10.68
N PHE A 27 11.01 7.38 10.99
CA PHE A 27 11.91 8.46 11.35
C PHE A 27 12.68 8.91 10.12
N GLU A 28 12.46 10.15 9.73
CA GLU A 28 13.25 10.82 8.71
C GLU A 28 14.28 11.72 9.38
N PRO A 29 15.32 12.19 8.65
CA PRO A 29 16.38 12.98 9.26
C PRO A 29 15.90 14.21 10.02
N GLU A 30 14.80 14.80 9.63
CA GLU A 30 14.31 16.05 10.20
C GLU A 30 12.91 15.98 10.80
N TYR A 31 12.21 14.85 10.69
CA TYR A 31 10.86 14.74 11.20
C TYR A 31 10.44 13.31 11.45
N LEU A 32 9.39 13.16 12.25
CA LEU A 32 8.73 11.89 12.49
C LEU A 32 7.50 11.81 11.58
N MET A 33 7.42 10.75 10.81
CA MET A 33 6.25 10.49 9.95
C MET A 33 5.46 9.31 10.49
N PHE A 34 4.16 9.49 10.62
CA PHE A 34 3.23 8.41 10.88
C PHE A 34 2.39 8.16 9.62
N GLN A 35 2.38 6.91 9.16
CA GLN A 35 1.58 6.49 8.01
C GLN A 35 0.60 5.43 8.48
N PRO A 36 -0.71 5.71 8.43
CA PRO A 36 -1.71 4.68 8.73
C PRO A 36 -1.64 3.56 7.69
N ASP A 37 -1.56 2.33 8.15
CA ASP A 37 -1.56 1.16 7.27
C ASP A 37 -3.00 0.69 7.06
N ASN A 38 -3.73 1.40 6.22
CA ASN A 38 -5.14 1.11 5.96
C ASN A 38 -5.46 1.11 4.47
N LYS A 39 -4.51 0.64 3.67
CA LYS A 39 -4.72 0.57 2.22
C LYS A 39 -5.79 -0.44 1.86
N ARG A 40 -5.85 -1.56 2.58
CA ARG A 40 -6.87 -2.59 2.37
C ARG A 40 -8.28 -2.02 2.56
N GLY A 41 -8.50 -1.30 3.66
CA GLY A 41 -9.79 -0.67 3.93
C GLY A 41 -10.21 0.31 2.86
N GLY A 42 -9.26 1.11 2.35
CA GLY A 42 -9.51 2.04 1.26
C GLY A 42 -9.92 1.34 -0.03
N ILE A 43 -9.25 0.24 -0.36
CA ILE A 43 -9.58 -0.57 -1.54
C ILE A 43 -10.98 -1.16 -1.42
N VAL A 44 -11.31 -1.75 -0.27
CA VAL A 44 -12.64 -2.34 -0.04
C VAL A 44 -13.73 -1.28 -0.20
N LYS A 45 -13.55 -0.10 0.39
CA LYS A 45 -14.50 0.99 0.26
C LYS A 45 -14.67 1.45 -1.19
N MET A 46 -13.58 1.55 -1.92
CA MET A 46 -13.62 1.95 -3.33
C MET A 46 -14.40 0.93 -4.15
N MET A 47 -14.15 -0.36 -3.91
CA MET A 47 -14.85 -1.42 -4.64
C MET A 47 -16.34 -1.45 -4.31
N GLU A 48 -16.71 -1.22 -3.06
CA GLU A 48 -18.10 -1.08 -2.68
C GLU A 48 -18.77 0.10 -3.39
N TYR A 49 -18.09 1.24 -3.42
CA TYR A 49 -18.59 2.43 -4.10
C TYR A 49 -18.81 2.20 -5.59
N LEU A 50 -17.92 1.47 -6.23
CA LEU A 50 -18.00 1.16 -7.65
C LEU A 50 -18.95 -0.01 -7.95
N GLY A 51 -19.41 -0.71 -6.92
CA GLY A 51 -20.22 -1.92 -7.11
C GLY A 51 -19.44 -3.05 -7.77
N ALA A 52 -18.12 -3.11 -7.56
CA ALA A 52 -17.25 -4.08 -8.19
C ALA A 52 -16.85 -5.19 -7.20
N ASP A 53 -16.49 -6.35 -7.75
CA ASP A 53 -16.10 -7.51 -6.95
C ASP A 53 -14.64 -7.37 -6.52
N ILE A 54 -14.36 -7.55 -5.23
CA ILE A 54 -13.01 -7.47 -4.69
C ILE A 54 -12.08 -8.51 -5.28
N LYS A 55 -12.60 -9.61 -5.81
CA LYS A 55 -11.80 -10.62 -6.49
C LYS A 55 -11.12 -10.10 -7.75
N ASN A 56 -11.61 -9.00 -8.29
CA ASN A 56 -11.05 -8.39 -9.49
C ASN A 56 -9.96 -7.35 -9.18
N VAL A 57 -9.61 -7.18 -7.93
CA VAL A 57 -8.56 -6.26 -7.52
C VAL A 57 -7.19 -6.88 -7.76
N VAL A 58 -6.26 -6.06 -8.26
CA VAL A 58 -4.85 -6.39 -8.34
C VAL A 58 -4.09 -5.25 -7.68
N VAL A 59 -3.18 -5.58 -6.77
CA VAL A 59 -2.37 -4.59 -6.09
C VAL A 59 -0.90 -4.80 -6.37
N PHE A 60 -0.15 -3.70 -6.40
CA PHE A 60 1.30 -3.70 -6.51
C PHE A 60 1.88 -3.02 -5.28
N GLY A 61 2.96 -3.54 -4.76
CA GLY A 61 3.59 -2.97 -3.59
C GLY A 61 5.08 -3.23 -3.54
N ASP A 62 5.80 -2.42 -2.76
CA ASP A 62 7.25 -2.52 -2.63
C ASP A 62 7.76 -2.31 -1.20
N ASP A 63 6.93 -1.86 -0.27
CA ASP A 63 7.39 -1.52 1.07
C ASP A 63 6.45 -2.08 2.14
N TYR A 64 6.87 -1.96 3.40
CA TYR A 64 6.12 -2.46 4.54
C TYR A 64 4.73 -1.85 4.68
N ASN A 65 4.55 -0.60 4.28
CA ASN A 65 3.23 0.04 4.34
C ASN A 65 2.24 -0.56 3.34
N ASP A 66 2.70 -1.39 2.41
CA ASP A 66 1.84 -2.08 1.47
C ASP A 66 1.37 -3.45 1.96
N MET A 67 1.93 -3.94 3.07
CA MET A 67 1.62 -5.28 3.57
C MET A 67 0.14 -5.46 3.91
N ASP A 68 -0.49 -4.40 4.37
CA ASP A 68 -1.92 -4.43 4.71
C ASP A 68 -2.81 -4.80 3.53
N MET A 69 -2.43 -4.44 2.33
CA MET A 69 -3.22 -4.77 1.13
C MET A 69 -2.78 -6.07 0.45
N PHE A 70 -1.77 -6.74 0.98
CA PHE A 70 -1.34 -8.06 0.48
C PHE A 70 -2.08 -9.14 1.25
N CYS A 71 -3.23 -9.54 0.73
CA CYS A 71 -4.11 -10.50 1.39
C CYS A 71 -4.62 -11.54 0.39
N LYS A 72 -5.38 -12.51 0.89
CA LYS A 72 -5.91 -13.60 0.07
C LYS A 72 -7.17 -13.23 -0.71
N ASP A 73 -7.74 -12.07 -0.45
CA ASP A 73 -9.00 -11.69 -1.08
C ASP A 73 -8.82 -11.28 -2.55
N TRP A 74 -7.61 -10.90 -2.92
CA TRP A 74 -7.28 -10.50 -4.28
C TRP A 74 -5.83 -10.82 -4.63
N PHE A 75 -5.44 -10.50 -5.87
CA PHE A 75 -4.12 -10.82 -6.39
C PHE A 75 -3.11 -9.73 -6.01
N SER A 76 -2.00 -10.11 -5.40
CA SER A 76 -1.00 -9.17 -4.89
C SER A 76 0.34 -9.41 -5.60
N ILE A 77 0.92 -8.36 -6.12
CA ILE A 77 2.19 -8.42 -6.85
C ILE A 77 3.23 -7.56 -6.13
N ALA A 78 4.32 -8.19 -5.70
CA ALA A 78 5.45 -7.47 -5.12
C ALA A 78 6.42 -7.04 -6.23
N MET A 79 6.91 -5.82 -6.11
CA MET A 79 7.96 -5.32 -7.00
C MET A 79 9.28 -6.00 -6.67
N GLY A 80 10.11 -6.21 -7.69
CA GLY A 80 11.41 -6.85 -7.52
C GLY A 80 12.35 -6.11 -6.57
N ASN A 81 12.17 -4.80 -6.44
CA ASN A 81 12.90 -3.97 -5.50
C ASN A 81 12.24 -3.88 -4.11
N GLY A 82 11.18 -4.62 -3.88
CA GLY A 82 10.45 -4.59 -2.62
C GLY A 82 11.15 -5.34 -1.49
N CYS A 83 10.65 -5.15 -0.26
CA CYS A 83 11.17 -5.85 0.89
C CYS A 83 10.85 -7.34 0.83
N GLN A 84 11.68 -8.15 1.46
CA GLN A 84 11.54 -9.61 1.40
C GLN A 84 10.23 -10.08 2.03
N ASP A 85 9.83 -9.46 3.14
CA ASP A 85 8.59 -9.83 3.82
C ASP A 85 7.38 -9.68 2.89
N LEU A 86 7.36 -8.63 2.09
CA LEU A 86 6.29 -8.40 1.14
C LEU A 86 6.32 -9.44 0.02
N LYS A 87 7.50 -9.75 -0.48
CA LYS A 87 7.67 -10.78 -1.52
C LYS A 87 7.17 -12.14 -1.04
N ASP A 88 7.39 -12.46 0.24
CA ASP A 88 6.93 -13.73 0.82
C ASP A 88 5.41 -13.82 0.90
N MET A 89 4.73 -12.67 1.02
CA MET A 89 3.28 -12.61 1.06
C MET A 89 2.62 -12.53 -0.31
N ALA A 90 3.39 -12.18 -1.33
CA ALA A 90 2.84 -11.86 -2.65
C ALA A 90 2.37 -13.11 -3.39
N SER A 91 1.35 -12.90 -4.23
CA SER A 91 0.91 -13.92 -5.19
C SER A 91 1.93 -14.09 -6.32
N TYR A 92 2.62 -13.00 -6.66
CA TYR A 92 3.60 -12.97 -7.75
C TYR A 92 4.63 -11.88 -7.46
N VAL A 93 5.86 -12.10 -7.84
CA VAL A 93 6.93 -11.11 -7.75
C VAL A 93 7.35 -10.72 -9.17
N THR A 94 7.21 -9.45 -9.50
CA THR A 94 7.58 -8.92 -10.81
C THR A 94 8.98 -8.31 -10.78
N ASP A 95 9.40 -7.71 -11.89
CA ASP A 95 10.69 -7.04 -11.99
C ASP A 95 10.70 -5.73 -11.19
N THR A 96 11.84 -5.08 -11.13
CA THR A 96 11.99 -3.83 -10.39
C THR A 96 11.26 -2.68 -11.07
N ASN A 97 11.01 -1.61 -10.32
CA ASN A 97 10.34 -0.43 -10.86
C ASN A 97 11.15 0.23 -11.97
N VAL A 98 12.49 0.21 -11.89
CA VAL A 98 13.35 0.78 -12.94
C VAL A 98 13.40 -0.08 -14.20
N ASN A 99 12.97 -1.33 -14.12
CA ASN A 99 12.89 -2.26 -15.25
C ASN A 99 11.45 -2.51 -15.69
N ASP A 100 10.57 -1.56 -15.46
CA ASP A 100 9.16 -1.63 -15.89
C ASP A 100 8.41 -2.83 -15.31
N GLY A 101 8.60 -3.11 -14.01
CA GLY A 101 8.00 -4.26 -13.36
C GLY A 101 6.47 -4.32 -13.47
N ILE A 102 5.80 -3.18 -13.34
CA ILE A 102 4.33 -3.14 -13.46
C ILE A 102 3.90 -3.52 -14.88
N LYS A 103 4.54 -2.92 -15.88
CA LYS A 103 4.25 -3.22 -17.29
C LYS A 103 4.51 -4.68 -17.60
N LYS A 104 5.64 -5.22 -17.15
CA LYS A 104 6.00 -6.63 -17.37
C LYS A 104 4.99 -7.58 -16.75
N ALA A 105 4.51 -7.28 -15.54
CA ALA A 105 3.49 -8.10 -14.90
C ALA A 105 2.19 -8.05 -15.70
N CYS A 106 1.76 -6.87 -16.12
CA CYS A 106 0.54 -6.71 -16.91
C CYS A 106 0.62 -7.45 -18.24
N GLU A 107 1.79 -7.44 -18.89
CA GLU A 107 2.02 -8.19 -20.11
C GLU A 107 2.01 -9.70 -19.86
N HIS A 108 2.66 -10.12 -18.76
CA HIS A 108 2.73 -11.53 -18.38
C HIS A 108 1.35 -12.15 -18.17
N PHE A 109 0.46 -11.41 -17.50
CA PHE A 109 -0.91 -11.87 -17.23
C PHE A 109 -1.90 -11.47 -18.30
N GLU A 110 -1.44 -10.87 -19.39
CA GLU A 110 -2.27 -10.48 -20.52
C GLU A 110 -3.35 -9.46 -20.17
N TRP A 111 -3.07 -8.56 -19.24
CA TRP A 111 -3.98 -7.47 -18.90
C TRP A 111 -3.85 -6.28 -19.85
N ILE A 112 -2.76 -6.26 -20.59
CA ILE A 112 -2.52 -5.26 -21.65
C ILE A 112 -1.98 -5.92 -22.91
#